data_2f6cfcf592c79a1ba8b89c456ad6c4aa
#
_entry.id   2f6cfcf592c79a1ba8b89c456ad6c4aa
#
_cell.length_a   1.000
_cell.length_b   1.000
_cell.length_c   1.000
_cell.angle_alpha   90.00
_cell.angle_beta   90.00
_cell.angle_gamma   90.00
#
_symmetry.space_group_name_H-M   'P 1'
#
loop_
_entity.id
_entity.type
_entity.pdbx_description
1 polymer ?
#
loop_
_entity_poly.entity_id
_entity_poly.type
_entity_poly.pdbx_seq_one_letter_code
_entity_poly.pdbx_strand_id
1 'polypeptide(L)'
;MSKINILVVPSDNRGGVGFYRSTQPHIQLQEQFPDDFFVTFDMNPNWSDLTSFKKYQIIHIHKGLFKNMDAFYKAIEFFKENNIVTILDIDDHWKLDYRHPQHAYFKQYKIDEMIKHNLKIFDYVTTTTDLFKQQILPFNKNVYVMPNAINPEDPRFQIKKEESERLRIGMVMGSTHEYDMALIGKITQELSKEELDKVQFVLCGYDLRGTIREVNATTGKVNTRNMRPEETVWFRYEQMMTSDYKIVSEDYKNFLLRFLPDTDYSNTSNEPYRRCWTKPMDSYYQHYANVDVLLAPLDASEFNKVKSPLKVAECVFSKTAIIASDFGPYTLDLRNSFKRGGEIDDTANALLVSQTKNNKHWLRFIKILIKNRDLVKKLQDNLYNDLHEKYDLRNVTKNRAEFYKKIIKQ
;
A
#
# COMPACT_ATOMS: atom_id res chain seq x y z
N MET A 1 30.81 22.23 2.59
CA MET A 1 30.93 21.08 1.68
C MET A 1 29.97 21.32 0.51
N SER A 2 30.30 20.85 -0.69
CA SER A 2 29.32 20.90 -1.81
C SER A 2 28.13 20.00 -1.49
N LYS A 3 26.92 20.40 -1.93
CA LYS A 3 25.71 19.59 -1.77
C LYS A 3 25.88 18.25 -2.47
N ILE A 4 25.29 17.20 -1.91
CA ILE A 4 25.20 15.88 -2.55
C ILE A 4 24.07 15.95 -3.59
N ASN A 5 24.42 15.80 -4.86
CA ASN A 5 23.45 15.78 -5.96
C ASN A 5 22.91 14.34 -6.15
N ILE A 6 21.63 14.21 -6.11
CA ILE A 6 20.94 12.91 -6.21
C ILE A 6 20.04 12.93 -7.44
N LEU A 7 20.18 11.92 -8.30
CA LEU A 7 19.15 11.59 -9.29
C LEU A 7 18.22 10.54 -8.71
N VAL A 8 16.94 10.82 -8.68
CA VAL A 8 15.88 9.90 -8.28
C VAL A 8 15.09 9.48 -9.52
N VAL A 9 15.01 8.18 -9.76
CA VAL A 9 14.31 7.57 -10.88
C VAL A 9 13.10 6.79 -10.34
N PRO A 10 11.91 7.42 -10.23
CA PRO A 10 10.70 6.75 -9.80
C PRO A 10 10.22 5.71 -10.83
N SER A 11 9.57 4.65 -10.40
CA SER A 11 8.94 3.68 -11.31
C SER A 11 7.64 4.19 -11.94
N ASP A 12 7.01 5.15 -11.30
CA ASP A 12 5.80 5.82 -11.75
C ASP A 12 5.68 7.23 -11.13
N ASN A 13 4.82 8.08 -11.71
CA ASN A 13 4.59 9.45 -11.24
C ASN A 13 3.14 9.71 -10.78
N ARG A 14 2.27 8.71 -10.85
CA ARG A 14 0.84 8.85 -10.53
C ARG A 14 0.37 7.86 -9.47
N GLY A 15 1.09 6.76 -9.29
CA GLY A 15 0.75 5.72 -8.35
C GLY A 15 1.31 5.96 -6.95
N GLY A 16 0.69 5.34 -5.97
CA GLY A 16 1.12 5.42 -4.56
C GLY A 16 2.53 4.85 -4.34
N VAL A 17 2.96 3.89 -5.17
CA VAL A 17 4.24 3.22 -5.00
C VAL A 17 5.40 4.19 -5.29
N GLY A 18 5.41 4.83 -6.45
CA GLY A 18 6.42 5.85 -6.79
C GLY A 18 6.39 7.04 -5.84
N PHE A 19 5.20 7.43 -5.38
CA PHE A 19 5.02 8.48 -4.41
C PHE A 19 5.69 8.17 -3.07
N TYR A 20 5.33 7.07 -2.41
CA TYR A 20 5.84 6.72 -1.07
C TYR A 20 7.30 6.25 -1.08
N ARG A 21 7.80 5.68 -2.19
CA ARG A 21 9.17 5.16 -2.26
C ARG A 21 10.18 6.17 -2.81
N SER A 22 9.77 7.00 -3.74
CA SER A 22 10.71 7.87 -4.47
C SER A 22 10.42 9.34 -4.28
N THR A 23 9.23 9.81 -4.66
CA THR A 23 8.97 11.25 -4.80
C THR A 23 8.91 11.94 -3.44
N GLN A 24 7.98 11.55 -2.57
CA GLN A 24 7.79 12.21 -1.29
C GLN A 24 9.02 12.12 -0.36
N PRO A 25 9.68 10.96 -0.19
CA PRO A 25 10.84 10.88 0.69
C PRO A 25 12.03 11.76 0.26
N HIS A 26 12.19 11.99 -1.04
CA HIS A 26 13.30 12.79 -1.54
C HIS A 26 12.96 14.29 -1.62
N ILE A 27 11.70 14.66 -1.82
CA ILE A 27 11.22 16.03 -1.61
C ILE A 27 11.46 16.40 -0.13
N GLN A 28 11.00 15.57 0.80
CA GLN A 28 11.21 15.78 2.24
C GLN A 28 12.70 15.87 2.61
N LEU A 29 13.55 15.06 1.98
CA LEU A 29 15.00 15.10 2.19
C LEU A 29 15.58 16.46 1.83
N GLN A 30 15.23 17.00 0.67
CA GLN A 30 15.71 18.29 0.20
C GLN A 30 15.16 19.44 1.02
N GLU A 31 13.89 19.39 1.42
CA GLU A 31 13.24 20.41 2.26
C GLU A 31 13.82 20.44 3.68
N GLN A 32 14.09 19.28 4.27
CA GLN A 32 14.58 19.16 5.64
C GLN A 32 16.09 19.41 5.77
N PHE A 33 16.85 19.14 4.71
CA PHE A 33 18.30 19.30 4.65
C PHE A 33 18.75 20.04 3.38
N PRO A 34 18.28 21.29 3.17
CA PRO A 34 18.49 22.02 1.91
C PRO A 34 19.96 22.37 1.63
N ASP A 35 20.80 22.43 2.67
CA ASP A 35 22.22 22.73 2.53
C ASP A 35 23.07 21.49 2.19
N ASP A 36 22.54 20.30 2.46
CA ASP A 36 23.25 19.03 2.29
C ASP A 36 22.93 18.35 0.95
N PHE A 37 21.68 18.47 0.46
CA PHE A 37 21.18 17.69 -0.68
C PHE A 37 20.54 18.55 -1.77
N PHE A 38 20.75 18.14 -3.02
CA PHE A 38 20.03 18.61 -4.18
C PHE A 38 19.47 17.42 -4.95
N VAL A 39 18.15 17.38 -5.12
CA VAL A 39 17.45 16.24 -5.72
C VAL A 39 16.90 16.60 -7.10
N THR A 40 17.16 15.74 -8.06
CA THR A 40 16.58 15.81 -9.40
C THR A 40 15.71 14.56 -9.63
N PHE A 41 14.53 14.73 -10.18
CA PHE A 41 13.65 13.62 -10.56
C PHE A 41 13.64 13.45 -12.07
N ASP A 42 13.88 12.22 -12.57
CA ASP A 42 13.71 11.86 -13.96
C ASP A 42 13.18 10.43 -14.05
N MET A 43 12.02 10.24 -14.66
CA MET A 43 11.40 8.92 -14.82
C MET A 43 11.95 8.12 -16.01
N ASN A 44 12.55 8.80 -16.99
CA ASN A 44 13.01 8.21 -18.22
C ASN A 44 14.38 8.75 -18.62
N PRO A 45 15.42 8.57 -17.77
CA PRO A 45 16.76 9.06 -18.08
C PRO A 45 17.26 8.45 -19.40
N ASN A 46 18.00 9.25 -20.15
CA ASN A 46 18.68 8.73 -21.34
C ASN A 46 19.93 7.93 -20.93
N TRP A 47 19.76 6.64 -20.71
CA TRP A 47 20.84 5.73 -20.29
C TRP A 47 22.00 5.64 -21.31
N SER A 48 21.85 6.18 -22.52
CA SER A 48 22.93 6.23 -23.52
C SER A 48 23.77 7.50 -23.44
N ASP A 49 23.30 8.55 -22.75
CA ASP A 49 24.05 9.77 -22.50
C ASP A 49 24.77 9.72 -21.14
N LEU A 50 25.81 8.89 -21.09
CA LEU A 50 26.54 8.61 -19.84
C LEU A 50 27.14 9.85 -19.19
N THR A 51 27.57 10.82 -20.00
CA THR A 51 28.24 12.02 -19.50
C THR A 51 27.33 12.94 -18.69
N SER A 52 26.03 12.93 -18.99
CA SER A 52 25.02 13.73 -18.26
C SER A 52 24.89 13.34 -16.79
N PHE A 53 25.29 12.12 -16.42
CA PHE A 53 25.21 11.61 -15.06
C PHE A 53 26.38 12.02 -14.16
N LYS A 54 27.51 12.51 -14.70
CA LYS A 54 28.71 12.87 -13.90
C LYS A 54 28.48 13.93 -12.83
N LYS A 55 27.38 14.70 -12.93
CA LYS A 55 27.01 15.72 -11.93
C LYS A 55 26.39 15.13 -10.66
N TYR A 56 25.99 13.86 -10.66
CA TYR A 56 25.36 13.19 -9.52
C TYR A 56 26.38 12.37 -8.72
N GLN A 57 26.25 12.38 -7.41
CA GLN A 57 26.98 11.50 -6.51
C GLN A 57 26.20 10.24 -6.18
N ILE A 58 24.84 10.32 -6.22
CA ILE A 58 23.95 9.19 -5.95
C ILE A 58 22.92 9.08 -7.08
N ILE A 59 22.67 7.87 -7.54
CA ILE A 59 21.55 7.53 -8.42
C ILE A 59 20.66 6.54 -7.68
N HIS A 60 19.48 7.00 -7.30
CA HIS A 60 18.47 6.22 -6.59
C HIS A 60 17.39 5.77 -7.57
N ILE A 61 17.23 4.47 -7.77
CA ILE A 61 16.33 3.89 -8.75
C ILE A 61 15.31 2.98 -8.07
N HIS A 62 14.03 3.22 -8.31
CA HIS A 62 12.97 2.37 -7.84
C HIS A 62 12.64 1.26 -8.86
N LYS A 63 12.67 0.00 -8.41
CA LYS A 63 12.45 -1.26 -9.18
C LYS A 63 13.48 -1.55 -10.27
N GLY A 64 14.08 -0.57 -10.93
CA GLY A 64 15.16 -0.76 -11.89
C GLY A 64 14.77 -1.56 -13.14
N LEU A 65 13.57 -1.39 -13.66
CA LEU A 65 13.06 -2.07 -14.84
C LEU A 65 12.80 -1.05 -15.95
N PHE A 66 13.55 -1.14 -17.07
CA PHE A 66 13.49 -0.22 -18.18
C PHE A 66 13.28 -0.94 -19.51
N LYS A 67 12.83 -0.21 -20.53
CA LYS A 67 12.65 -0.77 -21.87
C LYS A 67 13.97 -1.21 -22.51
N ASN A 68 15.05 -0.44 -22.29
CA ASN A 68 16.38 -0.75 -22.80
C ASN A 68 17.28 -1.13 -21.62
N MET A 69 17.26 -2.40 -21.24
CA MET A 69 18.09 -2.91 -20.15
C MET A 69 19.58 -2.94 -20.50
N ASP A 70 19.96 -3.12 -21.77
CA ASP A 70 21.37 -3.15 -22.18
C ASP A 70 22.03 -1.78 -21.98
N ALA A 71 21.36 -0.69 -22.38
CA ALA A 71 21.87 0.65 -22.14
C ALA A 71 21.93 0.97 -20.64
N PHE A 72 20.92 0.52 -19.87
CA PHE A 72 20.90 0.67 -18.43
C PHE A 72 22.07 -0.07 -17.75
N TYR A 73 22.38 -1.30 -18.13
CA TYR A 73 23.51 -2.04 -17.56
C TYR A 73 24.86 -1.39 -17.87
N LYS A 74 25.03 -0.88 -19.09
CA LYS A 74 26.24 -0.07 -19.44
C LYS A 74 26.32 1.21 -18.58
N ALA A 75 25.20 1.82 -18.26
CA ALA A 75 25.19 2.97 -17.36
C ALA A 75 25.60 2.57 -15.93
N ILE A 76 25.16 1.43 -15.42
CA ILE A 76 25.60 0.92 -14.10
C ILE A 76 27.12 0.69 -14.06
N GLU A 77 27.73 0.13 -15.13
CA GLU A 77 29.17 -0.04 -15.23
C GLU A 77 29.89 1.32 -15.22
N PHE A 78 29.41 2.26 -16.01
CA PHE A 78 29.94 3.62 -16.04
C PHE A 78 29.85 4.32 -14.67
N PHE A 79 28.74 4.13 -13.92
CA PHE A 79 28.59 4.72 -12.58
C PHE A 79 29.68 4.20 -11.63
N LYS A 80 29.96 2.90 -11.64
CA LYS A 80 31.04 2.31 -10.84
C LYS A 80 32.40 2.89 -11.18
N GLU A 81 32.72 3.02 -12.48
CA GLU A 81 33.99 3.58 -12.95
C GLU A 81 34.17 5.06 -12.57
N ASN A 82 33.07 5.80 -12.39
CA ASN A 82 33.09 7.22 -12.06
C ASN A 82 32.75 7.52 -10.59
N ASN A 83 32.75 6.51 -9.71
CA ASN A 83 32.45 6.64 -8.28
C ASN A 83 31.07 7.27 -8.01
N ILE A 84 30.09 7.00 -8.87
CA ILE A 84 28.68 7.39 -8.66
C ILE A 84 27.98 6.24 -7.96
N VAL A 85 27.52 6.49 -6.75
CA VAL A 85 26.87 5.47 -5.91
C VAL A 85 25.48 5.13 -6.44
N THR A 86 25.19 3.85 -6.59
CA THR A 86 23.90 3.34 -7.06
C THR A 86 23.09 2.73 -5.92
N ILE A 87 21.82 3.13 -5.82
CA ILE A 87 20.87 2.60 -4.84
C ILE A 87 19.66 2.05 -5.58
N LEU A 88 19.39 0.76 -5.43
CA LEU A 88 18.15 0.14 -5.87
C LEU A 88 17.13 0.18 -4.72
N ASP A 89 15.97 0.76 -4.97
CA ASP A 89 14.84 0.69 -4.03
C ASP A 89 13.84 -0.37 -4.48
N ILE A 90 13.45 -1.26 -3.58
CA ILE A 90 12.51 -2.34 -3.87
C ILE A 90 11.52 -2.53 -2.70
N ASP A 91 10.23 -2.52 -3.02
CA ASP A 91 9.13 -2.57 -2.05
C ASP A 91 8.25 -3.81 -2.16
N ASP A 92 8.28 -4.50 -3.31
CA ASP A 92 7.51 -5.71 -3.57
C ASP A 92 8.44 -6.89 -3.91
N HIS A 93 8.04 -8.08 -3.48
CA HIS A 93 8.78 -9.31 -3.78
C HIS A 93 8.76 -9.63 -5.29
N TRP A 94 9.87 -10.14 -5.80
CA TRP A 94 10.01 -10.50 -7.22
C TRP A 94 9.29 -11.79 -7.61
N LYS A 95 8.90 -12.63 -6.64
CA LYS A 95 8.17 -13.88 -6.88
C LYS A 95 6.68 -13.65 -6.68
N LEU A 96 5.96 -13.57 -7.78
CA LEU A 96 4.51 -13.47 -7.76
C LEU A 96 3.85 -14.86 -7.60
N ASP A 97 2.77 -14.91 -6.79
CA ASP A 97 1.88 -16.08 -6.77
C ASP A 97 1.24 -16.28 -8.16
N TYR A 98 0.97 -17.54 -8.54
CA TYR A 98 0.35 -17.84 -9.83
C TYR A 98 -1.03 -17.21 -10.03
N ARG A 99 -1.71 -16.86 -8.95
CA ARG A 99 -3.00 -16.18 -8.93
C ARG A 99 -2.87 -14.66 -9.17
N HIS A 100 -1.67 -14.11 -9.07
CA HIS A 100 -1.47 -12.67 -9.26
C HIS A 100 -1.71 -12.29 -10.73
N PRO A 101 -2.46 -11.20 -11.04
CA PRO A 101 -2.79 -10.81 -12.42
C PRO A 101 -1.57 -10.64 -13.34
N GLN A 102 -0.43 -10.25 -12.79
CA GLN A 102 0.81 -10.05 -13.54
C GLN A 102 1.71 -11.30 -13.58
N HIS A 103 1.32 -12.44 -13.00
CA HIS A 103 2.18 -13.63 -12.93
C HIS A 103 2.64 -14.10 -14.32
N ALA A 104 1.72 -14.21 -15.27
CA ALA A 104 2.04 -14.64 -16.64
C ALA A 104 3.03 -13.67 -17.34
N TYR A 105 2.85 -12.36 -17.13
CA TYR A 105 3.75 -11.33 -17.63
C TYR A 105 5.16 -11.46 -17.02
N PHE A 106 5.24 -11.57 -15.70
CA PHE A 106 6.52 -11.75 -15.00
C PHE A 106 7.28 -12.97 -15.48
N LYS A 107 6.57 -14.10 -15.66
CA LYS A 107 7.16 -15.35 -16.16
C LYS A 107 7.63 -15.21 -17.63
N GLN A 108 6.81 -14.62 -18.49
CA GLN A 108 7.12 -14.43 -19.91
C GLN A 108 8.37 -13.58 -20.11
N TYR A 109 8.50 -12.49 -19.36
CA TYR A 109 9.60 -11.53 -19.49
C TYR A 109 10.72 -11.73 -18.48
N LYS A 110 10.70 -12.82 -17.70
CA LYS A 110 11.71 -13.15 -16.69
C LYS A 110 12.03 -11.99 -15.72
N ILE A 111 10.97 -11.28 -15.30
CA ILE A 111 11.10 -10.07 -14.47
C ILE A 111 11.77 -10.40 -13.13
N ASP A 112 11.48 -11.58 -12.55
CA ASP A 112 12.11 -12.03 -11.31
C ASP A 112 13.63 -12.23 -11.46
N GLU A 113 14.11 -12.74 -12.60
CA GLU A 113 15.54 -12.90 -12.89
C GLU A 113 16.21 -11.53 -13.05
N MET A 114 15.56 -10.58 -13.74
CA MET A 114 16.07 -9.22 -13.88
C MET A 114 16.18 -8.50 -12.53
N ILE A 115 15.16 -8.61 -11.67
CA ILE A 115 15.22 -8.01 -10.33
C ILE A 115 16.35 -8.62 -9.51
N LYS A 116 16.50 -9.94 -9.50
CA LYS A 116 17.61 -10.63 -8.79
C LYS A 116 18.99 -10.23 -9.33
N HIS A 117 19.10 -9.99 -10.64
CA HIS A 117 20.33 -9.48 -11.23
C HIS A 117 20.61 -8.05 -10.76
N ASN A 118 19.61 -7.17 -10.80
CA ASN A 118 19.72 -5.79 -10.32
C ASN A 118 20.13 -5.74 -8.85
N LEU A 119 19.55 -6.58 -7.99
CA LEU A 119 19.96 -6.66 -6.59
C LEU A 119 21.46 -6.92 -6.40
N LYS A 120 22.10 -7.69 -7.32
CA LYS A 120 23.53 -8.03 -7.23
C LYS A 120 24.46 -6.92 -7.73
N ILE A 121 24.02 -6.14 -8.70
CA ILE A 121 24.89 -5.19 -9.39
C ILE A 121 24.89 -3.78 -8.78
N PHE A 122 23.88 -3.43 -7.98
CA PHE A 122 23.82 -2.15 -7.27
C PHE A 122 24.71 -2.14 -6.04
N ASP A 123 25.27 -0.97 -5.69
CA ASP A 123 26.10 -0.81 -4.50
C ASP A 123 25.30 -1.01 -3.22
N TYR A 124 24.09 -0.45 -3.18
CA TYR A 124 23.17 -0.51 -2.04
C TYR A 124 21.76 -0.84 -2.47
N VAL A 125 21.00 -1.41 -1.53
CA VAL A 125 19.56 -1.67 -1.69
C VAL A 125 18.79 -1.04 -0.52
N THR A 126 17.72 -0.32 -0.83
CA THR A 126 16.74 0.12 0.17
C THR A 126 15.45 -0.66 0.03
N THR A 127 14.81 -0.97 1.15
CA THR A 127 13.55 -1.73 1.20
C THR A 127 12.67 -1.31 2.36
N THR A 128 11.48 -1.89 2.47
CA THR A 128 10.43 -1.42 3.39
C THR A 128 10.46 -2.04 4.78
N THR A 129 10.91 -3.29 4.92
CA THR A 129 10.84 -4.06 6.17
C THR A 129 12.05 -4.96 6.38
N ASP A 130 12.30 -5.34 7.63
CA ASP A 130 13.33 -6.33 7.95
C ASP A 130 13.00 -7.72 7.39
N LEU A 131 11.72 -8.07 7.25
CA LEU A 131 11.31 -9.31 6.57
C LEU A 131 11.78 -9.33 5.13
N PHE A 132 11.65 -8.22 4.42
CA PHE A 132 12.09 -8.13 3.03
C PHE A 132 13.61 -8.03 2.93
N LYS A 133 14.25 -7.29 3.84
CA LYS A 133 15.71 -7.26 3.94
C LYS A 133 16.30 -8.66 4.00
N GLN A 134 15.75 -9.56 4.83
CA GLN A 134 16.23 -10.95 4.93
C GLN A 134 16.15 -11.70 3.60
N GLN A 135 15.14 -11.43 2.76
CA GLN A 135 15.03 -12.04 1.42
C GLN A 135 16.06 -11.46 0.42
N ILE A 136 16.48 -10.21 0.62
CA ILE A 136 17.43 -9.52 -0.27
C ILE A 136 18.89 -9.86 0.07
N LEU A 137 19.21 -10.08 1.35
CA LEU A 137 20.59 -10.32 1.82
C LEU A 137 21.39 -11.39 1.04
N PRO A 138 20.79 -12.48 0.51
CA PRO A 138 21.53 -13.43 -0.34
C PRO A 138 22.05 -12.84 -1.66
N PHE A 139 21.51 -11.72 -2.12
CA PHE A 139 21.88 -11.07 -3.38
C PHE A 139 22.74 -9.83 -3.16
N ASN A 140 22.49 -9.08 -2.09
CA ASN A 140 23.22 -7.87 -1.73
C ASN A 140 23.36 -7.77 -0.21
N LYS A 141 24.59 -7.53 0.27
CA LYS A 141 24.85 -7.41 1.71
C LYS A 141 24.59 -6.00 2.26
N ASN A 142 24.54 -5.00 1.36
CA ASN A 142 24.36 -3.59 1.71
C ASN A 142 22.87 -3.19 1.66
N VAL A 143 22.05 -3.79 2.51
CA VAL A 143 20.60 -3.59 2.53
C VAL A 143 20.18 -2.72 3.73
N TYR A 144 19.43 -1.66 3.45
CA TYR A 144 18.92 -0.72 4.45
C TYR A 144 17.39 -0.68 4.43
N VAL A 145 16.80 -0.72 5.62
CA VAL A 145 15.34 -0.60 5.75
C VAL A 145 14.97 0.88 5.83
N MET A 146 14.15 1.32 4.88
CA MET A 146 13.53 2.64 4.82
C MET A 146 12.01 2.43 4.70
N PRO A 147 11.27 2.42 5.81
CA PRO A 147 9.84 2.15 5.77
C PRO A 147 9.08 3.21 4.98
N ASN A 148 7.93 2.85 4.45
CA ASN A 148 6.96 3.84 3.99
C ASN A 148 6.51 4.65 5.21
N ALA A 149 6.43 5.96 5.05
CA ALA A 149 6.14 6.87 6.14
C ALA A 149 5.27 8.04 5.67
N ILE A 150 4.68 8.75 6.61
CA ILE A 150 3.75 9.85 6.37
C ILE A 150 4.31 11.10 7.04
N ASN A 151 4.28 12.22 6.32
CA ASN A 151 4.49 13.52 6.94
C ASN A 151 3.14 14.06 7.44
N PRO A 152 2.89 14.09 8.76
CA PRO A 152 1.61 14.55 9.29
C PRO A 152 1.37 16.06 9.11
N GLU A 153 2.39 16.83 8.75
CA GLU A 153 2.27 18.27 8.46
C GLU A 153 1.91 18.53 6.99
N ASP A 154 2.07 17.54 6.11
CA ASP A 154 1.68 17.67 4.71
C ASP A 154 0.14 17.74 4.59
N PRO A 155 -0.43 18.77 3.95
CA PRO A 155 -1.88 18.94 3.83
C PRO A 155 -2.60 17.73 3.21
N ARG A 156 -1.94 16.94 2.38
CA ARG A 156 -2.49 15.71 1.77
C ARG A 156 -2.84 14.64 2.80
N PHE A 157 -2.14 14.64 3.95
CA PHE A 157 -2.35 13.69 5.05
C PHE A 157 -3.12 14.27 6.24
N GLN A 158 -3.50 15.53 6.15
CA GLN A 158 -4.38 16.14 7.16
C GLN A 158 -5.82 15.84 6.80
N ILE A 159 -6.49 15.09 7.66
CA ILE A 159 -7.90 14.75 7.50
C ILE A 159 -8.71 15.20 8.71
N LYS A 160 -9.95 15.55 8.46
CA LYS A 160 -10.96 15.71 9.52
C LYS A 160 -11.89 14.51 9.47
N LYS A 161 -11.95 13.75 10.56
CA LYS A 161 -12.91 12.64 10.67
C LYS A 161 -14.34 13.20 10.58
N GLU A 162 -15.14 12.58 9.73
CA GLU A 162 -16.58 12.86 9.69
C GLU A 162 -17.24 12.22 10.91
N GLU A 163 -18.20 12.92 11.50
CA GLU A 163 -19.01 12.35 12.57
C GLU A 163 -19.98 11.30 12.00
N SER A 164 -20.18 10.23 12.73
CA SER A 164 -21.13 9.16 12.37
C SER A 164 -21.67 8.45 13.60
N GLU A 165 -22.96 8.24 13.62
CA GLU A 165 -23.59 7.39 14.63
C GLU A 165 -23.25 5.91 14.44
N ARG A 166 -22.98 5.49 13.19
CA ARG A 166 -22.55 4.14 12.86
C ARG A 166 -21.05 3.97 13.00
N LEU A 167 -20.58 2.80 13.43
CA LEU A 167 -19.17 2.42 13.36
C LEU A 167 -18.80 2.16 11.91
N ARG A 168 -17.90 2.97 11.36
CA ARG A 168 -17.48 2.83 9.98
C ARG A 168 -16.29 1.87 9.88
N ILE A 169 -16.55 0.70 9.29
CA ILE A 169 -15.55 -0.35 9.08
C ILE A 169 -15.16 -0.32 7.61
N GLY A 170 -13.96 0.15 7.31
CA GLY A 170 -13.51 0.43 5.96
C GLY A 170 -12.51 -0.57 5.42
N MET A 171 -12.50 -0.67 4.09
CA MET A 171 -11.44 -1.27 3.31
C MET A 171 -10.92 -0.24 2.33
N VAL A 172 -9.66 0.15 2.49
CA VAL A 172 -8.97 1.09 1.62
C VAL A 172 -7.93 0.28 0.84
N MET A 173 -8.20 -0.02 -0.45
CA MET A 173 -7.43 -1.00 -1.20
C MET A 173 -7.38 -0.71 -2.70
N GLY A 174 -6.56 -1.46 -3.41
CA GLY A 174 -6.49 -1.52 -4.86
C GLY A 174 -7.22 -2.74 -5.44
N SER A 175 -7.18 -2.88 -6.76
CA SER A 175 -7.84 -3.98 -7.48
C SER A 175 -7.16 -5.35 -7.34
N THR A 176 -5.95 -5.43 -6.79
CA THR A 176 -5.16 -6.67 -6.72
C THR A 176 -5.34 -7.47 -5.43
N HIS A 177 -6.39 -7.17 -4.64
CA HIS A 177 -6.63 -7.75 -3.31
C HIS A 177 -7.76 -8.80 -3.28
N GLU A 178 -8.05 -9.45 -4.39
CA GLU A 178 -9.17 -10.42 -4.47
C GLU A 178 -9.03 -11.58 -3.47
N TYR A 179 -7.82 -12.12 -3.33
CA TYR A 179 -7.55 -13.21 -2.38
C TYR A 179 -7.48 -12.75 -0.94
N ASP A 180 -7.07 -11.51 -0.72
CA ASP A 180 -7.12 -10.89 0.60
C ASP A 180 -8.58 -10.71 1.02
N MET A 181 -9.44 -10.21 0.12
CA MET A 181 -10.89 -10.08 0.35
C MET A 181 -11.58 -11.41 0.67
N ALA A 182 -11.14 -12.49 0.04
CA ALA A 182 -11.71 -13.82 0.28
C ALA A 182 -11.57 -14.29 1.73
N LEU A 183 -10.58 -13.79 2.49
CA LEU A 183 -10.42 -14.09 3.92
C LEU A 183 -11.56 -13.53 4.78
N ILE A 184 -12.17 -12.45 4.35
CA ILE A 184 -13.32 -11.83 5.02
C ILE A 184 -14.62 -12.48 4.53
N GLY A 185 -14.71 -12.76 3.23
CA GLY A 185 -15.91 -13.33 2.60
C GLY A 185 -17.14 -12.43 2.82
N LYS A 186 -18.31 -13.06 2.86
CA LYS A 186 -19.59 -12.36 3.06
C LYS A 186 -19.94 -12.23 4.55
N ILE A 187 -19.04 -11.71 5.38
CA ILE A 187 -19.25 -11.63 6.83
C ILE A 187 -20.46 -10.80 7.24
N THR A 188 -20.90 -9.88 6.40
CA THR A 188 -22.06 -9.01 6.68
C THR A 188 -23.36 -9.78 6.79
N GLN A 189 -23.48 -10.96 6.16
CA GLN A 189 -24.67 -11.82 6.30
C GLN A 189 -24.77 -12.51 7.68
N GLU A 190 -23.66 -12.54 8.45
CA GLU A 190 -23.61 -13.12 9.79
C GLU A 190 -23.95 -12.09 10.91
N LEU A 191 -24.21 -10.84 10.51
CA LEU A 191 -24.61 -9.78 11.42
C LEU A 191 -26.13 -9.73 11.54
N SER A 192 -26.61 -9.54 12.77
CA SER A 192 -28.03 -9.30 13.02
C SER A 192 -28.45 -7.92 12.49
N LYS A 193 -29.77 -7.70 12.35
CA LYS A 193 -30.31 -6.39 11.97
C LYS A 193 -29.86 -5.29 12.94
N GLU A 194 -29.89 -5.56 14.24
CA GLU A 194 -29.46 -4.62 15.28
C GLU A 194 -27.96 -4.28 15.14
N GLU A 195 -27.11 -5.26 14.78
CA GLU A 195 -25.68 -5.02 14.53
C GLU A 195 -25.47 -4.22 13.24
N LEU A 196 -26.23 -4.51 12.18
CA LEU A 196 -26.21 -3.75 10.92
C LEU A 196 -26.68 -2.29 11.09
N ASP A 197 -27.60 -2.03 11.99
CA ASP A 197 -28.05 -0.67 12.29
C ASP A 197 -26.99 0.19 13.00
N LYS A 198 -25.98 -0.46 13.61
CA LYS A 198 -24.88 0.20 14.35
C LYS A 198 -23.57 0.32 13.56
N VAL A 199 -23.50 -0.26 12.36
CA VAL A 199 -22.28 -0.33 11.56
C VAL A 199 -22.52 0.18 10.14
N GLN A 200 -21.48 0.72 9.52
CA GLN A 200 -21.44 0.98 8.09
C GLN A 200 -20.13 0.42 7.52
N PHE A 201 -20.23 -0.49 6.57
CA PHE A 201 -19.09 -0.96 5.81
C PHE A 201 -18.75 0.02 4.69
N VAL A 202 -17.49 0.43 4.58
CA VAL A 202 -17.04 1.44 3.62
C VAL A 202 -16.02 0.83 2.69
N LEU A 203 -16.34 0.69 1.41
CA LEU A 203 -15.40 0.24 0.38
C LEU A 203 -14.80 1.44 -0.33
N CYS A 204 -13.51 1.70 -0.09
CA CYS A 204 -12.76 2.82 -0.63
C CYS A 204 -11.84 2.40 -1.77
N GLY A 205 -11.81 3.18 -2.85
CA GLY A 205 -10.99 2.95 -4.01
C GLY A 205 -11.75 2.36 -5.21
N TYR A 206 -13.10 2.32 -5.15
CA TYR A 206 -13.94 1.76 -6.21
C TYR A 206 -13.59 2.37 -7.57
N ASP A 207 -13.31 1.52 -8.55
CA ASP A 207 -12.83 1.94 -9.85
C ASP A 207 -13.36 1.03 -10.96
N LEU A 208 -13.99 1.62 -11.96
CA LEU A 208 -14.54 0.89 -13.11
C LEU A 208 -13.62 0.96 -14.34
N ARG A 209 -12.50 1.66 -14.23
CA ARG A 209 -11.54 1.73 -15.32
C ARG A 209 -10.83 0.40 -15.47
N GLY A 210 -10.90 -0.14 -16.66
CA GLY A 210 -10.26 -1.39 -17.00
C GLY A 210 -10.56 -1.77 -18.44
N THR A 211 -9.68 -2.55 -19.05
CA THR A 211 -9.86 -3.04 -20.42
C THR A 211 -9.70 -4.56 -20.47
N ILE A 212 -10.50 -5.19 -21.30
CA ILE A 212 -10.37 -6.61 -21.67
C ILE A 212 -9.79 -6.68 -23.08
N ARG A 213 -8.78 -7.53 -23.21
CA ARG A 213 -8.17 -7.87 -24.49
C ARG A 213 -8.70 -9.22 -24.93
N GLU A 214 -9.55 -9.20 -25.95
CA GLU A 214 -10.17 -10.40 -26.52
C GLU A 214 -9.36 -10.83 -27.75
N VAL A 215 -8.95 -12.09 -27.79
CA VAL A 215 -8.27 -12.68 -28.95
C VAL A 215 -9.25 -13.60 -29.66
N ASN A 216 -9.59 -13.28 -30.90
CA ASN A 216 -10.39 -14.18 -31.71
C ASN A 216 -9.58 -15.45 -32.01
N ALA A 217 -10.05 -16.60 -31.53
CA ALA A 217 -9.34 -17.87 -31.62
C ALA A 217 -9.12 -18.33 -33.06
N THR A 218 -9.99 -17.94 -33.98
CA THR A 218 -9.95 -18.38 -35.40
C THR A 218 -9.05 -17.46 -36.24
N THR A 219 -9.10 -16.15 -35.99
CA THR A 219 -8.41 -15.15 -36.84
C THR A 219 -7.15 -14.59 -36.19
N GLY A 220 -6.91 -14.87 -34.91
CA GLY A 220 -5.83 -14.24 -34.14
C GLY A 220 -6.01 -12.74 -33.90
N LYS A 221 -7.09 -12.13 -34.39
CA LYS A 221 -7.35 -10.69 -34.27
C LYS A 221 -7.58 -10.33 -32.81
N VAL A 222 -6.85 -9.32 -32.35
CA VAL A 222 -6.99 -8.79 -31.00
C VAL A 222 -7.95 -7.60 -31.02
N ASN A 223 -8.98 -7.67 -30.18
CA ASN A 223 -9.89 -6.57 -29.91
C ASN A 223 -9.73 -6.12 -28.45
N THR A 224 -9.78 -4.83 -28.19
CA THR A 224 -9.69 -4.26 -26.83
C THR A 224 -10.96 -3.45 -26.57
N ARG A 225 -11.63 -3.77 -25.49
CA ARG A 225 -12.82 -3.03 -25.03
C ARG A 225 -12.73 -2.69 -23.55
N ASN A 226 -13.47 -1.70 -23.14
CA ASN A 226 -13.65 -1.41 -21.71
C ASN A 226 -14.35 -2.58 -21.01
N MET A 227 -13.99 -2.82 -19.77
CA MET A 227 -14.71 -3.75 -18.89
C MET A 227 -16.10 -3.19 -18.60
N ARG A 228 -17.08 -4.07 -18.55
CA ARG A 228 -18.39 -3.74 -17.96
C ARG A 228 -18.23 -3.70 -16.42
N PRO A 229 -19.04 -2.93 -15.70
CA PRO A 229 -18.96 -2.86 -14.23
C PRO A 229 -18.92 -4.21 -13.56
N GLU A 230 -19.74 -5.16 -14.00
CA GLU A 230 -19.87 -6.51 -13.44
C GLU A 230 -18.64 -7.41 -13.69
N GLU A 231 -17.82 -7.03 -14.65
CA GLU A 231 -16.57 -7.74 -14.97
C GLU A 231 -15.40 -7.27 -14.09
N THR A 232 -15.57 -6.16 -13.37
CA THR A 232 -14.53 -5.61 -12.51
C THR A 232 -14.42 -6.39 -11.19
N VAL A 233 -13.22 -6.39 -10.61
CA VAL A 233 -13.00 -6.94 -9.27
C VAL A 233 -13.77 -6.15 -8.20
N TRP A 234 -14.01 -4.87 -8.45
CA TRP A 234 -14.73 -3.97 -7.54
C TRP A 234 -16.18 -4.36 -7.35
N PHE A 235 -16.85 -4.81 -8.40
CA PHE A 235 -18.19 -5.36 -8.30
C PHE A 235 -18.23 -6.58 -7.37
N ARG A 236 -17.23 -7.49 -7.48
CA ARG A 236 -17.12 -8.65 -6.60
C ARG A 236 -16.86 -8.25 -5.14
N TYR A 237 -15.98 -7.25 -4.90
CA TYR A 237 -15.75 -6.73 -3.55
C TYR A 237 -17.04 -6.17 -2.95
N GLU A 238 -17.79 -5.39 -3.71
CA GLU A 238 -19.05 -4.83 -3.27
C GLU A 238 -20.08 -5.91 -2.96
N GLN A 239 -20.21 -6.93 -3.81
CA GLN A 239 -21.06 -8.09 -3.53
C GLN A 239 -20.67 -8.82 -2.24
N MET A 240 -19.37 -8.98 -1.98
CA MET A 240 -18.90 -9.58 -0.72
C MET A 240 -19.29 -8.72 0.49
N MET A 241 -19.06 -7.42 0.43
CA MET A 241 -19.33 -6.51 1.56
C MET A 241 -20.81 -6.26 1.79
N THR A 242 -21.64 -6.36 0.76
CA THR A 242 -23.08 -6.18 0.84
C THR A 242 -23.88 -7.48 0.97
N SER A 243 -23.17 -8.64 1.00
CA SER A 243 -23.78 -9.97 0.90
C SER A 243 -24.76 -10.08 -0.26
N ASP A 244 -24.28 -9.74 -1.47
CA ASP A 244 -25.08 -9.66 -2.71
C ASP A 244 -26.23 -8.65 -2.59
N TYR A 245 -25.95 -7.48 -2.02
CA TYR A 245 -26.91 -6.37 -1.79
C TYR A 245 -28.06 -6.69 -0.82
N LYS A 246 -27.97 -7.78 -0.04
CA LYS A 246 -29.04 -8.17 0.88
C LYS A 246 -29.13 -7.30 2.14
N ILE A 247 -28.05 -6.61 2.51
CA ILE A 247 -28.00 -5.80 3.73
C ILE A 247 -28.40 -4.35 3.50
N VAL A 248 -28.53 -3.90 2.26
CA VAL A 248 -28.88 -2.51 1.89
C VAL A 248 -30.36 -2.41 1.51
N SER A 249 -30.91 -1.18 1.55
CA SER A 249 -32.25 -0.91 1.06
C SER A 249 -32.36 -1.14 -0.46
N GLU A 250 -33.56 -1.43 -0.95
CA GLU A 250 -33.78 -1.64 -2.39
C GLU A 250 -33.50 -0.35 -3.19
N ASP A 251 -33.80 0.81 -2.65
CA ASP A 251 -33.50 2.09 -3.29
C ASP A 251 -32.01 2.31 -3.42
N TYR A 252 -31.25 2.01 -2.37
CA TYR A 252 -29.78 2.15 -2.41
C TYR A 252 -29.13 1.12 -3.31
N LYS A 253 -29.62 -0.11 -3.33
CA LYS A 253 -29.18 -1.14 -4.30
C LYS A 253 -29.39 -0.66 -5.74
N ASN A 254 -30.58 -0.13 -6.06
CA ASN A 254 -30.87 0.41 -7.39
C ASN A 254 -29.95 1.60 -7.73
N PHE A 255 -29.61 2.43 -6.75
CA PHE A 255 -28.62 3.49 -6.93
C PHE A 255 -27.22 2.92 -7.23
N LEU A 256 -26.74 1.97 -6.43
CA LEU A 256 -25.41 1.35 -6.62
C LEU A 256 -25.29 0.69 -7.99
N LEU A 257 -26.34 0.03 -8.50
CA LEU A 257 -26.36 -0.65 -9.80
C LEU A 257 -26.43 0.28 -11.00
N ARG A 258 -26.54 1.60 -10.81
CA ARG A 258 -26.39 2.59 -11.89
C ARG A 258 -24.92 2.86 -12.23
N PHE A 259 -24.00 2.53 -11.34
CA PHE A 259 -22.55 2.72 -11.51
C PHE A 259 -22.13 4.13 -11.94
N LEU A 260 -22.83 5.13 -11.43
CA LEU A 260 -22.55 6.54 -11.76
C LEU A 260 -21.31 7.00 -10.99
N PRO A 261 -20.22 7.43 -11.68
CA PRO A 261 -19.02 7.95 -11.04
C PRO A 261 -19.33 9.22 -10.26
N ASP A 262 -18.66 9.37 -9.11
CA ASP A 262 -18.67 10.57 -8.29
C ASP A 262 -20.07 11.06 -7.85
N THR A 263 -21.07 10.17 -7.92
CA THR A 263 -22.44 10.47 -7.47
C THR A 263 -22.59 10.00 -6.02
N ASP A 264 -22.99 10.91 -5.15
CA ASP A 264 -23.29 10.61 -3.75
C ASP A 264 -24.79 10.34 -3.57
N TYR A 265 -25.09 9.39 -2.68
CA TYR A 265 -26.46 9.08 -2.30
C TYR A 265 -26.77 9.79 -0.97
N SER A 266 -27.76 10.68 -0.96
CA SER A 266 -28.05 11.55 0.18
C SER A 266 -28.37 10.83 1.50
N ASN A 267 -28.80 9.57 1.44
CA ASN A 267 -29.15 8.76 2.60
C ASN A 267 -28.10 7.72 2.99
N THR A 268 -26.83 7.85 2.53
CA THR A 268 -25.75 6.89 2.86
C THR A 268 -25.53 6.70 4.36
N SER A 269 -25.82 7.70 5.20
CA SER A 269 -25.71 7.58 6.65
C SER A 269 -26.69 6.55 7.24
N ASN A 270 -27.81 6.27 6.57
CA ASN A 270 -28.82 5.31 6.99
C ASN A 270 -28.55 3.89 6.47
N GLU A 271 -27.58 3.72 5.59
CA GLU A 271 -27.26 2.45 4.97
C GLU A 271 -26.11 1.75 5.69
N PRO A 272 -26.13 0.42 5.82
CA PRO A 272 -25.03 -0.34 6.43
C PRO A 272 -23.83 -0.53 5.50
N TYR A 273 -23.87 0.06 4.31
CA TYR A 273 -22.77 0.04 3.32
C TYR A 273 -22.62 1.39 2.63
N ARG A 274 -21.38 1.76 2.28
CA ARG A 274 -21.05 2.95 1.48
C ARG A 274 -19.95 2.61 0.47
N ARG A 275 -20.14 2.99 -0.80
CA ARG A 275 -19.14 3.00 -1.85
C ARG A 275 -18.41 4.34 -1.86
N CYS A 276 -17.07 4.32 -1.83
CA CYS A 276 -16.24 5.49 -2.06
C CYS A 276 -15.39 5.28 -3.31
N TRP A 277 -15.56 6.16 -4.28
CA TRP A 277 -14.82 6.10 -5.54
C TRP A 277 -13.33 6.35 -5.34
N THR A 278 -12.52 5.81 -6.25
CA THR A 278 -11.07 6.01 -6.27
C THR A 278 -10.72 7.49 -6.31
N LYS A 279 -9.65 7.83 -5.64
CA LYS A 279 -9.13 9.21 -5.57
C LYS A 279 -7.71 9.26 -6.12
N PRO A 280 -7.28 10.37 -6.74
CA PRO A 280 -5.89 10.59 -7.08
C PRO A 280 -5.02 10.62 -5.82
N MET A 281 -3.70 10.45 -5.98
CA MET A 281 -2.76 10.35 -4.85
C MET A 281 -2.81 11.56 -3.92
N ASP A 282 -3.05 12.75 -4.45
CA ASP A 282 -3.12 14.00 -3.66
C ASP A 282 -4.31 14.06 -2.69
N SER A 283 -5.33 13.24 -2.91
CA SER A 283 -6.52 13.17 -2.05
C SER A 283 -6.87 11.76 -1.58
N TYR A 284 -6.04 10.77 -1.92
CA TYR A 284 -6.24 9.37 -1.55
C TYR A 284 -6.46 9.19 -0.04
N TYR A 285 -5.67 9.89 0.77
CA TYR A 285 -5.72 9.77 2.22
C TYR A 285 -7.06 10.25 2.82
N GLN A 286 -7.83 11.06 2.09
CA GLN A 286 -9.17 11.49 2.52
C GLN A 286 -10.16 10.33 2.66
N HIS A 287 -9.87 9.15 2.11
CA HIS A 287 -10.66 7.95 2.39
C HIS A 287 -10.74 7.63 3.89
N TYR A 288 -9.66 7.90 4.62
CA TYR A 288 -9.59 7.64 6.07
C TYR A 288 -10.49 8.57 6.91
N ALA A 289 -10.98 9.68 6.36
CA ALA A 289 -11.97 10.54 7.03
C ALA A 289 -13.28 9.78 7.34
N ASN A 290 -13.60 8.79 6.52
CA ASN A 290 -14.82 7.98 6.62
C ASN A 290 -14.59 6.57 7.19
N VAL A 291 -13.47 6.32 7.87
CA VAL A 291 -13.12 4.99 8.39
C VAL A 291 -12.70 5.09 9.85
N ASP A 292 -13.42 4.42 10.75
CA ASP A 292 -13.09 4.33 12.18
C ASP A 292 -12.24 3.10 12.49
N VAL A 293 -12.48 2.01 11.74
CA VAL A 293 -11.76 0.73 11.84
C VAL A 293 -11.42 0.25 10.43
N LEU A 294 -10.14 0.02 10.16
CA LEU A 294 -9.68 -0.55 8.90
C LEU A 294 -9.66 -2.07 8.99
N LEU A 295 -10.20 -2.76 7.98
CA LEU A 295 -9.93 -4.17 7.73
C LEU A 295 -8.74 -4.29 6.79
N ALA A 296 -7.69 -4.98 7.24
CA ALA A 296 -6.46 -5.21 6.50
C ALA A 296 -6.19 -6.73 6.33
N PRO A 297 -7.03 -7.44 5.56
CA PRO A 297 -6.77 -8.84 5.24
C PRO A 297 -5.53 -8.96 4.35
N LEU A 298 -4.76 -10.03 4.56
CA LEU A 298 -3.57 -10.32 3.79
C LEU A 298 -3.43 -11.84 3.64
N ASP A 299 -3.61 -12.35 2.43
CA ASP A 299 -3.47 -13.78 2.12
C ASP A 299 -2.02 -14.23 2.30
N ALA A 300 -1.84 -15.41 2.88
CA ALA A 300 -0.53 -15.97 3.18
C ALA A 300 0.17 -16.45 1.90
N SER A 301 1.00 -15.58 1.32
CA SER A 301 1.85 -15.86 0.17
C SER A 301 3.25 -15.31 0.38
N GLU A 302 4.25 -15.83 -0.34
CA GLU A 302 5.63 -15.32 -0.30
C GLU A 302 5.67 -13.83 -0.69
N PHE A 303 4.86 -13.43 -1.66
CA PHE A 303 4.73 -12.04 -2.07
C PHE A 303 4.21 -11.15 -0.94
N ASN A 304 3.13 -11.54 -0.31
CA ASN A 304 2.50 -10.77 0.77
C ASN A 304 3.32 -10.77 2.07
N LYS A 305 4.13 -11.80 2.31
CA LYS A 305 4.95 -11.94 3.52
C LYS A 305 5.89 -10.76 3.76
N VAL A 306 6.35 -10.12 2.70
CA VAL A 306 7.35 -9.05 2.75
C VAL A 306 6.82 -7.68 2.31
N LYS A 307 5.52 -7.56 2.08
CA LYS A 307 4.88 -6.28 1.73
C LYS A 307 5.20 -5.18 2.74
N SER A 308 5.06 -3.95 2.30
CA SER A 308 5.13 -2.79 3.19
C SER A 308 3.92 -2.73 4.13
N PRO A 309 4.10 -2.36 5.41
CA PRO A 309 3.00 -2.09 6.34
C PRO A 309 2.42 -0.68 6.15
N LEU A 310 2.30 -0.18 4.92
CA LEU A 310 1.80 1.18 4.65
C LEU A 310 0.43 1.44 5.30
N LYS A 311 -0.47 0.46 5.29
CA LYS A 311 -1.79 0.58 5.93
C LYS A 311 -1.69 0.82 7.44
N VAL A 312 -0.65 0.31 8.10
CA VAL A 312 -0.38 0.59 9.51
C VAL A 312 0.01 2.06 9.67
N ALA A 313 0.96 2.55 8.87
CA ALA A 313 1.35 3.96 8.89
C ALA A 313 0.16 4.90 8.62
N GLU A 314 -0.68 4.57 7.65
CA GLU A 314 -1.90 5.32 7.33
C GLU A 314 -2.87 5.33 8.50
N CYS A 315 -3.09 4.20 9.19
CA CYS A 315 -3.95 4.11 10.37
C CYS A 315 -3.41 4.90 11.57
N VAL A 316 -2.10 4.91 11.78
CA VAL A 316 -1.44 5.68 12.85
C VAL A 316 -1.83 7.16 12.76
N PHE A 317 -1.60 7.80 11.63
CA PHE A 317 -1.81 9.25 11.47
C PHE A 317 -3.27 9.63 11.20
N SER A 318 -4.07 8.72 10.68
CA SER A 318 -5.51 8.93 10.53
C SER A 318 -6.30 8.62 11.82
N LYS A 319 -5.64 8.15 12.88
CA LYS A 319 -6.31 7.65 14.10
C LYS A 319 -7.44 6.68 13.76
N THR A 320 -7.11 5.65 12.99
CA THR A 320 -8.01 4.58 12.58
C THR A 320 -7.58 3.29 13.27
N ALA A 321 -8.48 2.62 13.97
CA ALA A 321 -8.20 1.30 14.53
C ALA A 321 -8.00 0.27 13.40
N ILE A 322 -7.29 -0.81 13.65
CA ILE A 322 -7.00 -1.80 12.61
C ILE A 322 -7.33 -3.24 13.08
N ILE A 323 -8.05 -3.97 12.24
CA ILE A 323 -8.16 -5.43 12.32
C ILE A 323 -7.36 -5.96 11.13
N ALA A 324 -6.31 -6.73 11.37
CA ALA A 324 -5.39 -7.18 10.33
C ALA A 324 -5.15 -8.69 10.40
N SER A 325 -4.71 -9.27 9.29
CA SER A 325 -4.18 -10.64 9.29
C SER A 325 -2.94 -10.72 10.18
N ASP A 326 -2.85 -11.76 11.02
CA ASP A 326 -1.64 -12.09 11.78
C ASP A 326 -0.62 -12.74 10.85
N PHE A 327 -0.10 -11.94 9.93
CA PHE A 327 0.79 -12.39 8.86
C PHE A 327 1.66 -11.26 8.29
N GLY A 328 2.89 -11.63 7.92
CA GLY A 328 3.81 -10.79 7.17
C GLY A 328 4.12 -9.46 7.90
N PRO A 329 4.03 -8.32 7.21
CA PRO A 329 4.45 -7.03 7.76
C PRO A 329 3.62 -6.58 8.98
N TYR A 330 2.40 -7.06 9.12
CA TYR A 330 1.53 -6.67 10.23
C TYR A 330 2.02 -7.23 11.58
N THR A 331 2.73 -8.37 11.56
CA THR A 331 3.29 -8.96 12.80
C THR A 331 4.49 -8.22 13.35
N LEU A 332 5.05 -7.25 12.62
CA LEU A 332 6.22 -6.48 13.07
C LEU A 332 5.87 -5.45 14.14
N ASP A 333 4.69 -4.85 14.05
CA ASP A 333 4.33 -3.67 14.83
C ASP A 333 2.97 -3.77 15.52
N LEU A 334 2.09 -4.62 14.98
CA LEU A 334 0.77 -4.81 15.55
C LEU A 334 0.79 -5.92 16.58
N ARG A 335 0.06 -5.72 17.66
CA ARG A 335 -0.09 -6.73 18.70
C ARG A 335 -1.51 -6.86 19.18
N ASN A 336 -1.97 -8.10 19.21
CA ASN A 336 -3.07 -8.51 20.05
C ASN A 336 -2.57 -8.62 21.49
N SER A 337 -3.39 -8.18 22.42
CA SER A 337 -3.20 -8.52 23.82
C SER A 337 -4.53 -8.97 24.40
N PHE A 338 -4.54 -10.13 25.04
CA PHE A 338 -5.73 -10.72 25.66
C PHE A 338 -5.51 -10.97 27.14
N LYS A 339 -6.49 -10.57 27.94
CA LYS A 339 -6.57 -10.96 29.35
C LYS A 339 -6.88 -12.46 29.47
N ARG A 340 -6.58 -13.03 30.63
CA ARG A 340 -6.99 -14.40 30.95
C ARG A 340 -8.53 -14.46 30.88
N GLY A 341 -9.06 -15.32 30.00
CA GLY A 341 -10.49 -15.37 29.70
C GLY A 341 -10.87 -14.85 28.31
N GLY A 342 -9.91 -14.31 27.54
CA GLY A 342 -10.10 -13.95 26.13
C GLY A 342 -10.66 -12.56 25.88
N GLU A 343 -10.73 -11.70 26.90
CA GLU A 343 -10.99 -10.27 26.72
C GLU A 343 -9.78 -9.55 26.15
N ILE A 344 -10.00 -8.50 25.38
CA ILE A 344 -8.92 -7.68 24.81
C ILE A 344 -8.30 -6.85 25.94
N ASP A 345 -6.97 -6.93 26.03
CA ASP A 345 -6.19 -6.18 27.00
C ASP A 345 -6.06 -4.72 26.60
N ASP A 346 -5.86 -3.88 27.61
CA ASP A 346 -5.69 -2.44 27.43
C ASP A 346 -4.41 -2.03 26.69
N THR A 347 -3.46 -2.95 26.54
CA THR A 347 -2.19 -2.72 25.83
C THR A 347 -2.23 -3.12 24.35
N ALA A 348 -3.34 -3.68 23.87
CA ALA A 348 -3.51 -3.99 22.45
C ALA A 348 -3.50 -2.70 21.62
N ASN A 349 -2.79 -2.70 20.50
CA ASN A 349 -2.79 -1.62 19.51
C ASN A 349 -3.49 -2.00 18.21
N ALA A 350 -3.89 -3.26 18.07
CA ALA A 350 -4.60 -3.80 16.93
C ALA A 350 -5.36 -5.07 17.33
N LEU A 351 -6.18 -5.57 16.41
CA LEU A 351 -6.78 -6.90 16.50
C LEU A 351 -6.23 -7.77 15.37
N LEU A 352 -5.46 -8.79 15.70
CA LEU A 352 -4.83 -9.68 14.73
C LEU A 352 -5.64 -10.96 14.55
N VAL A 353 -5.97 -11.26 13.31
CA VAL A 353 -6.73 -12.44 12.91
C VAL A 353 -5.75 -13.50 12.40
N SER A 354 -5.69 -14.64 13.08
CA SER A 354 -4.87 -15.77 12.64
C SER A 354 -5.29 -16.29 11.27
N GLN A 355 -4.32 -16.81 10.51
CA GLN A 355 -4.51 -17.37 9.18
C GLN A 355 -5.33 -18.66 9.22
N THR A 356 -6.65 -18.49 9.32
CA THR A 356 -7.61 -19.59 9.28
C THR A 356 -8.46 -19.49 8.01
N LYS A 357 -8.95 -20.63 7.53
CA LYS A 357 -9.79 -20.70 6.31
C LYS A 357 -11.19 -20.14 6.48
N ASN A 358 -11.55 -19.63 7.66
CA ASN A 358 -12.88 -19.10 7.92
C ASN A 358 -12.81 -17.67 8.46
N ASN A 359 -13.88 -16.92 8.24
CA ASN A 359 -14.01 -15.51 8.64
C ASN A 359 -14.46 -15.31 10.10
N LYS A 360 -14.57 -16.36 10.92
CA LYS A 360 -15.15 -16.26 12.28
C LYS A 360 -14.39 -15.32 13.20
N HIS A 361 -13.07 -15.24 13.09
CA HIS A 361 -12.28 -14.33 13.93
C HIS A 361 -12.49 -12.87 13.49
N TRP A 362 -12.58 -12.60 12.18
CA TRP A 362 -12.95 -11.28 11.66
C TRP A 362 -14.30 -10.86 12.21
N LEU A 363 -15.29 -11.72 12.08
CA LEU A 363 -16.65 -11.48 12.59
C LEU A 363 -16.66 -11.24 14.09
N ARG A 364 -15.95 -12.07 14.87
CA ARG A 364 -15.84 -11.90 16.33
C ARG A 364 -15.32 -10.50 16.70
N PHE A 365 -14.25 -10.05 16.08
CA PHE A 365 -13.67 -8.75 16.37
C PHE A 365 -14.59 -7.60 15.95
N ILE A 366 -15.22 -7.69 14.80
CA ILE A 366 -16.21 -6.72 14.35
C ILE A 366 -17.35 -6.61 15.38
N LYS A 367 -17.91 -7.73 15.83
CA LYS A 367 -18.99 -7.74 16.84
C LYS A 367 -18.54 -7.15 18.19
N ILE A 368 -17.30 -7.38 18.60
CA ILE A 368 -16.73 -6.76 19.81
C ILE A 368 -16.69 -5.24 19.65
N LEU A 369 -16.20 -4.73 18.53
CA LEU A 369 -16.07 -3.28 18.30
C LEU A 369 -17.40 -2.57 18.10
N ILE A 370 -18.40 -3.24 17.51
CA ILE A 370 -19.79 -2.72 17.43
C ILE A 370 -20.36 -2.48 18.83
N LYS A 371 -20.06 -3.39 19.77
CA LYS A 371 -20.57 -3.34 21.15
C LYS A 371 -19.77 -2.41 22.05
N ASN A 372 -18.51 -2.14 21.71
CA ASN A 372 -17.58 -1.38 22.57
C ASN A 372 -16.83 -0.31 21.76
N ARG A 373 -17.44 0.88 21.66
CA ARG A 373 -16.86 2.03 20.95
C ARG A 373 -15.63 2.61 21.66
N ASP A 374 -15.57 2.51 22.98
CA ASP A 374 -14.43 2.98 23.76
C ASP A 374 -13.17 2.17 23.46
N LEU A 375 -13.34 0.87 23.20
CA LEU A 375 -12.24 0.02 22.77
C LEU A 375 -11.67 0.48 21.41
N VAL A 376 -12.52 0.94 20.47
CA VAL A 376 -12.04 1.48 19.18
C VAL A 376 -11.09 2.64 19.42
N LYS A 377 -11.53 3.62 20.26
CA LYS A 377 -10.69 4.79 20.60
C LYS A 377 -9.39 4.37 21.27
N LYS A 378 -9.45 3.42 22.17
CA LYS A 378 -8.27 2.90 22.88
C LYS A 378 -7.26 2.26 21.92
N LEU A 379 -7.72 1.43 20.98
CA LEU A 379 -6.86 0.86 19.94
C LEU A 379 -6.23 1.94 19.06
N GLN A 380 -6.97 2.98 18.70
CA GLN A 380 -6.47 4.12 17.93
C GLN A 380 -5.36 4.87 18.68
N ASP A 381 -5.57 5.15 19.96
CA ASP A 381 -4.61 5.87 20.79
C ASP A 381 -3.35 5.03 21.02
N ASN A 382 -3.48 3.74 21.34
CA ASN A 382 -2.34 2.84 21.51
C ASN A 382 -1.54 2.69 20.22
N LEU A 383 -2.21 2.53 19.07
CA LEU A 383 -1.55 2.42 17.76
C LEU A 383 -0.73 3.68 17.46
N TYR A 384 -1.30 4.86 17.70
CA TYR A 384 -0.61 6.13 17.51
C TYR A 384 0.58 6.26 18.46
N ASN A 385 0.38 6.04 19.76
CA ASN A 385 1.43 6.18 20.77
C ASN A 385 2.62 5.26 20.53
N ASP A 386 2.37 4.03 20.07
CA ASP A 386 3.41 3.05 19.80
C ASP A 386 4.23 3.35 18.55
N LEU A 387 3.62 3.92 17.48
CA LEU A 387 4.19 3.85 16.15
C LEU A 387 4.34 5.20 15.43
N HIS A 388 3.86 6.32 15.99
CA HIS A 388 3.93 7.61 15.28
C HIS A 388 5.38 8.04 14.99
N GLU A 389 6.32 7.82 15.91
CA GLU A 389 7.73 8.17 15.68
C GLU A 389 8.36 7.32 14.56
N LYS A 390 8.02 6.03 14.51
CA LYS A 390 8.55 5.09 13.51
C LYS A 390 8.09 5.43 12.09
N TYR A 391 6.84 5.85 11.95
CA TYR A 391 6.22 6.12 10.66
C TYR A 391 6.13 7.61 10.30
N ASP A 392 6.71 8.49 11.11
CA ASP A 392 6.87 9.89 10.76
C ASP A 392 7.96 10.05 9.68
N LEU A 393 7.58 10.56 8.52
CA LEU A 393 8.50 10.73 7.40
C LEU A 393 9.70 11.62 7.75
N ARG A 394 9.52 12.57 8.65
CA ARG A 394 10.60 13.46 9.10
C ARG A 394 11.71 12.70 9.82
N ASN A 395 11.35 11.68 10.62
CA ASN A 395 12.30 10.80 11.30
C ASN A 395 12.96 9.82 10.32
N VAL A 396 12.17 9.22 9.43
CA VAL A 396 12.70 8.36 8.37
C VAL A 396 13.66 9.13 7.46
N THR A 397 13.38 10.41 7.22
CA THR A 397 14.22 11.31 6.40
C THR A 397 15.56 11.62 7.08
N LYS A 398 15.60 11.77 8.42
CA LYS A 398 16.87 11.89 9.16
C LYS A 398 17.76 10.66 8.94
N ASN A 399 17.19 9.46 9.08
CA ASN A 399 17.91 8.20 8.84
C ASN A 399 18.39 8.09 7.39
N ARG A 400 17.60 8.55 6.42
CA ARG A 400 17.98 8.60 5.00
C ARG A 400 19.14 9.56 4.76
N ALA A 401 19.10 10.74 5.37
CA ALA A 401 20.16 11.74 5.26
C ALA A 401 21.50 11.21 5.81
N GLU A 402 21.47 10.58 6.99
CA GLU A 402 22.64 9.94 7.60
C GLU A 402 23.20 8.82 6.73
N PHE A 403 22.32 7.97 6.19
CA PHE A 403 22.71 6.91 5.27
C PHE A 403 23.40 7.47 4.02
N TYR A 404 22.81 8.46 3.36
CA TYR A 404 23.39 9.06 2.14
C TYR A 404 24.72 9.75 2.41
N LYS A 405 24.85 10.48 3.52
CA LYS A 405 26.13 11.07 3.93
C LYS A 405 27.21 10.02 4.21
N LYS A 406 26.83 8.89 4.79
CA LYS A 406 27.75 7.79 5.10
C LYS A 406 28.31 7.13 3.85
N ILE A 407 27.45 6.83 2.86
CA ILE A 407 27.86 6.08 1.66
C ILE A 407 28.69 6.90 0.68
N ILE A 408 28.63 8.24 0.75
CA ILE A 408 29.48 9.14 -0.07
C ILE A 408 30.88 9.33 0.53
N LYS A 409 31.05 9.07 1.82
CA LYS A 409 32.34 9.20 2.51
C LYS A 409 33.20 7.92 2.43
N GLN A 410 32.63 6.83 1.98
CA GLN A 410 33.32 5.56 1.77
C GLN A 410 33.88 5.47 0.36
#